data_8edc196419ce4b549369f1ea5ec38e9f
#
_entry.id   8edc196419ce4b549369f1ea5ec38e9f
#
_cell.length_a   1.000
_cell.length_b   1.000
_cell.length_c   1.000
_cell.angle_alpha   90.00
_cell.angle_beta   90.00
_cell.angle_gamma   90.00
#
_symmetry.space_group_name_H-M   'P 1'
#
loop_
_entity.id
_entity.type
_entity.pdbx_description
1 polymer ?
#
loop_
_entity_poly.entity_id
_entity_poly.type
_entity_poly.pdbx_seq_one_letter_code
_entity_poly.pdbx_strand_id
1 'polypeptide(L)'
;MAEVAARQTPRALEAASCLQPPKAAINPVTGLYRGARGADPLHFFISHGVHADVVEFPSPFGKFYLVNEPGYIEHVLEGNWRNYPKSDFYKRVRTLFGEGLFELEGEEWKRKRLTMQPAFHRQAIERLGAVIVEQVDLSLRAWQDNGDAALDITRPLMQMTINVISKALCAETVPGDMNQITDALTIIMREGESLLWSLAPGLHALPSPRRAKIRKALRTFDRAIYDLIRNRLTDERRHEDLLALLLTQKDHATGEPVSWQVL
;
A
#
# COMPACT_ATOMS: atom_id res chain seq x y z
N MET A 1 -22.31 5.94 -33.14
CA MET A 1 -22.87 5.59 -31.83
C MET A 1 -22.12 6.40 -30.78
N ALA A 2 -22.61 7.59 -30.59
CA ALA A 2 -22.08 8.56 -29.63
C ALA A 2 -23.23 8.86 -28.66
N GLU A 3 -23.22 8.20 -27.52
CA GLU A 3 -24.08 8.55 -26.40
C GLU A 3 -23.40 8.08 -25.12
N VAL A 4 -22.32 8.80 -24.79
CA VAL A 4 -21.72 8.69 -23.45
C VAL A 4 -22.23 9.88 -22.66
N ALA A 5 -23.23 9.55 -21.84
CA ALA A 5 -23.59 10.16 -20.58
C ALA A 5 -23.29 11.65 -20.43
N ALA A 6 -24.33 12.43 -20.49
CA ALA A 6 -24.37 13.74 -19.87
C ALA A 6 -23.79 13.64 -18.46
N ARG A 7 -22.61 14.21 -18.25
CA ARG A 7 -22.06 14.43 -16.93
C ARG A 7 -23.08 15.26 -16.16
N GLN A 8 -23.80 14.60 -15.27
CA GLN A 8 -24.59 15.33 -14.29
C GLN A 8 -23.57 16.12 -13.47
N THR A 9 -23.52 17.42 -13.74
CA THR A 9 -22.89 18.37 -12.83
C THR A 9 -23.41 18.07 -11.43
N PRO A 10 -22.52 17.94 -10.43
CA PRO A 10 -22.97 17.79 -9.04
C PRO A 10 -24.00 18.89 -8.80
N ARG A 11 -25.18 18.49 -8.33
CA ARG A 11 -26.25 19.42 -7.94
C ARG A 11 -25.58 20.56 -7.20
N ALA A 12 -25.71 21.76 -7.75
CA ALA A 12 -25.15 22.97 -7.18
C ALA A 12 -25.35 22.92 -5.67
N LEU A 13 -24.27 23.07 -4.93
CA LEU A 13 -24.26 23.37 -3.52
C LEU A 13 -24.88 24.77 -3.35
N GLU A 14 -26.17 24.89 -3.60
CA GLU A 14 -26.96 25.97 -3.04
C GLU A 14 -26.80 25.86 -1.54
N ALA A 15 -26.55 26.99 -0.91
CA ALA A 15 -26.32 27.21 0.50
C ALA A 15 -27.32 26.46 1.41
N ALA A 16 -27.25 25.15 1.38
CA ALA A 16 -27.86 24.30 2.37
C ALA A 16 -27.09 24.57 3.67
N SER A 17 -27.76 25.11 4.67
CA SER A 17 -27.36 24.99 6.06
C SER A 17 -26.53 23.73 6.23
N CYS A 18 -25.27 23.83 6.65
CA CYS A 18 -24.33 22.71 6.74
C CYS A 18 -25.02 21.54 7.43
N LEU A 19 -25.66 20.66 6.66
CA LEU A 19 -26.24 19.44 7.16
C LEU A 19 -25.07 18.61 7.67
N GLN A 20 -24.98 18.49 8.98
CA GLN A 20 -23.97 17.61 9.58
C GLN A 20 -24.30 16.19 9.14
N PRO A 21 -23.32 15.43 8.64
CA PRO A 21 -23.55 14.05 8.27
C PRO A 21 -24.04 13.25 9.49
N PRO A 22 -24.90 12.23 9.28
CA PRO A 22 -25.35 11.37 10.36
C PRO A 22 -24.16 10.73 11.06
N LYS A 23 -24.29 10.54 12.37
CA LYS A 23 -23.24 9.90 13.17
C LYS A 23 -23.51 8.39 13.25
N ALA A 24 -22.45 7.62 13.12
CA ALA A 24 -22.51 6.19 13.37
C ALA A 24 -22.92 5.93 14.84
N ALA A 25 -23.80 4.97 15.04
CA ALA A 25 -24.29 4.57 16.37
C ALA A 25 -23.25 3.71 17.10
N ILE A 26 -22.13 4.31 17.45
CA ILE A 26 -21.00 3.65 18.14
C ILE A 26 -20.61 4.42 19.39
N ASN A 27 -19.93 3.75 20.31
CA ASN A 27 -19.34 4.44 21.47
C ASN A 27 -18.27 5.43 21.00
N PRO A 28 -18.36 6.73 21.30
CA PRO A 28 -17.44 7.75 20.76
C PRO A 28 -16.00 7.61 21.25
N VAL A 29 -15.79 6.92 22.37
CA VAL A 29 -14.43 6.76 22.94
C VAL A 29 -13.75 5.49 22.46
N THR A 30 -14.48 4.39 22.39
CA THR A 30 -13.90 3.06 22.11
C THR A 30 -14.43 2.40 20.85
N GLY A 31 -15.54 2.88 20.30
CA GLY A 31 -16.27 2.19 19.23
C GLY A 31 -15.45 2.06 17.96
N LEU A 32 -14.91 3.16 17.44
CA LEU A 32 -14.08 3.15 16.24
C LEU A 32 -12.82 2.29 16.41
N TYR A 33 -12.16 2.41 17.57
CA TYR A 33 -10.96 1.64 17.87
C TYR A 33 -11.24 0.12 17.96
N ARG A 34 -12.33 -0.25 18.68
CA ARG A 34 -12.71 -1.67 18.82
C ARG A 34 -13.20 -2.26 17.50
N GLY A 35 -13.97 -1.50 16.74
CA GLY A 35 -14.48 -1.92 15.44
C GLY A 35 -13.35 -2.10 14.41
N ALA A 36 -12.48 -1.12 14.29
CA ALA A 36 -11.35 -1.17 13.36
C ALA A 36 -10.30 -2.26 13.72
N ARG A 37 -10.23 -2.69 14.99
CA ARG A 37 -9.38 -3.80 15.46
C ARG A 37 -10.13 -5.12 15.67
N GLY A 38 -11.41 -5.14 15.39
CA GLY A 38 -12.23 -6.35 15.48
C GLY A 38 -11.78 -7.44 14.50
N ALA A 39 -12.39 -8.59 14.61
CA ALA A 39 -12.13 -9.72 13.72
C ALA A 39 -12.50 -9.40 12.24
N ASP A 40 -13.40 -8.46 12.03
CA ASP A 40 -13.84 -8.03 10.71
C ASP A 40 -14.06 -6.49 10.66
N PRO A 41 -12.99 -5.71 10.38
CA PRO A 41 -13.08 -4.26 10.25
C PRO A 41 -14.02 -3.81 9.12
N LEU A 42 -14.05 -4.55 8.01
CA LEU A 42 -14.92 -4.23 6.88
C LEU A 42 -16.39 -4.34 7.25
N HIS A 43 -16.78 -5.42 7.90
CA HIS A 43 -18.15 -5.60 8.40
C HIS A 43 -18.54 -4.49 9.38
N PHE A 44 -17.64 -4.04 10.23
CA PHE A 44 -17.87 -2.92 11.13
C PHE A 44 -18.22 -1.63 10.37
N PHE A 45 -17.44 -1.26 9.35
CA PHE A 45 -17.71 -0.06 8.56
C PHE A 45 -18.99 -0.20 7.71
N ILE A 46 -19.25 -1.38 7.14
CA ILE A 46 -20.45 -1.65 6.39
C ILE A 46 -21.69 -1.51 7.29
N SER A 47 -21.72 -2.18 8.43
CA SER A 47 -22.89 -2.21 9.32
C SER A 47 -23.24 -0.84 9.93
N HIS A 48 -22.26 0.05 10.08
CA HIS A 48 -22.46 1.36 10.70
C HIS A 48 -22.42 2.55 9.74
N GLY A 49 -21.99 2.34 8.50
CA GLY A 49 -21.66 3.43 7.59
C GLY A 49 -22.39 3.46 6.25
N VAL A 50 -22.99 2.37 5.76
CA VAL A 50 -23.61 2.34 4.40
C VAL A 50 -24.99 2.99 4.29
N HIS A 51 -25.56 3.48 5.36
CA HIS A 51 -26.92 4.02 5.38
C HIS A 51 -27.02 5.48 4.90
N ALA A 52 -25.91 6.14 4.60
CA ALA A 52 -25.87 7.50 4.06
C ALA A 52 -24.63 7.72 3.19
N ASP A 53 -24.68 8.75 2.34
CA ASP A 53 -23.59 9.11 1.43
C ASP A 53 -22.31 9.48 2.17
N VAL A 54 -22.44 10.10 3.34
CA VAL A 54 -21.33 10.43 4.25
C VAL A 54 -21.78 10.14 5.69
N VAL A 55 -20.96 9.43 6.44
CA VAL A 55 -21.25 9.11 7.86
C VAL A 55 -20.07 9.53 8.74
N GLU A 56 -20.34 10.29 9.80
CA GLU A 56 -19.35 10.67 10.81
C GLU A 56 -19.20 9.53 11.83
N PHE A 57 -17.99 9.06 12.00
CA PHE A 57 -17.60 8.15 13.08
C PHE A 57 -17.00 8.97 14.22
N PRO A 58 -17.66 9.07 15.36
CA PRO A 58 -17.17 9.84 16.50
C PRO A 58 -15.92 9.21 17.11
N SER A 59 -14.91 10.03 17.41
CA SER A 59 -13.67 9.61 18.04
C SER A 59 -13.13 10.73 18.93
N PRO A 60 -12.44 10.41 20.06
CA PRO A 60 -11.80 11.40 20.91
C PRO A 60 -10.56 12.04 20.24
N PHE A 61 -10.07 11.48 19.15
CA PHE A 61 -8.85 11.93 18.46
C PHE A 61 -9.14 12.70 17.16
N GLY A 62 -10.39 13.06 16.92
CA GLY A 62 -10.83 13.77 15.73
C GLY A 62 -12.08 13.18 15.11
N LYS A 63 -12.50 13.77 14.01
CA LYS A 63 -13.65 13.32 13.24
C LYS A 63 -13.19 12.42 12.12
N PHE A 64 -13.80 11.26 11.97
CA PHE A 64 -13.60 10.35 10.86
C PHE A 64 -14.89 10.30 10.05
N TYR A 65 -14.75 10.33 8.74
CA TYR A 65 -15.89 10.26 7.83
C TYR A 65 -15.73 9.08 6.89
N LEU A 66 -16.79 8.29 6.77
CA LEU A 66 -16.93 7.30 5.71
C LEU A 66 -17.70 7.96 4.57
N VAL A 67 -17.12 7.97 3.38
CA VAL A 67 -17.73 8.54 2.18
C VAL A 67 -18.10 7.39 1.26
N ASN A 68 -19.39 7.25 0.94
CA ASN A 68 -19.94 6.14 0.15
C ASN A 68 -20.40 6.58 -1.25
N GLU A 69 -20.64 7.88 -1.45
CA GLU A 69 -21.15 8.40 -2.71
C GLU A 69 -20.00 8.59 -3.72
N PRO A 70 -20.07 7.97 -4.93
CA PRO A 70 -18.98 8.00 -5.91
C PRO A 70 -18.54 9.40 -6.32
N GLY A 71 -19.46 10.37 -6.49
CA GLY A 71 -19.12 11.75 -6.87
C GLY A 71 -18.33 12.47 -5.78
N TYR A 72 -18.61 12.20 -4.50
CA TYR A 72 -17.80 12.74 -3.41
C TYR A 72 -16.42 12.08 -3.32
N ILE A 73 -16.35 10.78 -3.61
CA ILE A 73 -15.07 10.07 -3.69
C ILE A 73 -14.21 10.64 -4.83
N GLU A 74 -14.79 10.82 -6.02
CA GLU A 74 -14.11 11.47 -7.17
C GLU A 74 -13.64 12.89 -6.81
N HIS A 75 -14.49 13.68 -6.15
CA HIS A 75 -14.14 15.02 -5.71
C HIS A 75 -12.91 15.01 -4.77
N VAL A 76 -12.89 14.11 -3.79
CA VAL A 76 -11.80 14.02 -2.81
C VAL A 76 -10.51 13.52 -3.45
N LEU A 77 -10.60 12.48 -4.31
CA LEU A 77 -9.41 11.79 -4.83
C LEU A 77 -8.83 12.43 -6.09
N GLU A 78 -9.66 13.07 -6.93
CA GLU A 78 -9.27 13.62 -8.22
C GLU A 78 -9.51 15.13 -8.31
N GLY A 79 -10.74 15.59 -8.08
CA GLY A 79 -11.13 16.97 -8.35
C GLY A 79 -10.49 17.99 -7.41
N ASN A 80 -10.29 17.61 -6.15
CA ASN A 80 -9.88 18.55 -5.10
C ASN A 80 -8.83 17.95 -4.14
N TRP A 81 -8.07 16.95 -4.57
CA TRP A 81 -7.11 16.20 -3.78
C TRP A 81 -6.11 17.06 -2.98
N ARG A 82 -5.80 18.28 -3.47
CA ARG A 82 -4.90 19.22 -2.79
C ARG A 82 -5.43 19.70 -1.44
N ASN A 83 -6.75 19.73 -1.26
CA ASN A 83 -7.40 20.13 -0.01
C ASN A 83 -7.61 18.95 0.95
N TYR A 84 -7.28 17.74 0.52
CA TYR A 84 -7.39 16.52 1.32
C TYR A 84 -6.02 15.86 1.52
N PRO A 85 -5.14 16.46 2.35
CA PRO A 85 -3.83 15.87 2.64
C PRO A 85 -3.99 14.52 3.33
N LYS A 86 -2.98 13.69 3.21
CA LYS A 86 -2.93 12.40 3.91
C LYS A 86 -2.96 12.62 5.42
N SER A 87 -3.70 11.76 6.12
CA SER A 87 -3.81 11.84 7.57
C SER A 87 -2.47 11.54 8.26
N ASP A 88 -2.36 11.90 9.55
CA ASP A 88 -1.20 11.56 10.38
C ASP A 88 -0.91 10.05 10.49
N PHE A 89 -1.85 9.21 10.08
CA PHE A 89 -1.63 7.78 9.90
C PHE A 89 -0.47 7.51 8.93
N TYR A 90 -0.41 8.18 7.79
CA TYR A 90 0.66 8.03 6.81
C TYR A 90 2.03 8.46 7.34
N LYS A 91 2.10 9.47 8.21
CA LYS A 91 3.33 9.84 8.90
C LYS A 91 3.87 8.70 9.78
N ARG A 92 2.98 7.88 10.33
CA ARG A 92 3.37 6.68 11.11
C ARG A 92 3.82 5.55 10.21
N VAL A 93 3.17 5.36 9.05
CA VAL A 93 3.61 4.41 8.04
C VAL A 93 5.04 4.72 7.59
N ARG A 94 5.37 5.99 7.39
CA ARG A 94 6.73 6.47 7.07
C ARG A 94 7.79 5.99 8.08
N THR A 95 7.46 5.90 9.36
CA THR A 95 8.40 5.40 10.37
C THR A 95 8.71 3.90 10.25
N LEU A 96 7.89 3.15 9.52
CA LEU A 96 8.06 1.72 9.28
C LEU A 96 8.68 1.43 7.91
N PHE A 97 8.22 2.12 6.86
CA PHE A 97 8.55 1.81 5.46
C PHE A 97 9.44 2.87 4.79
N GLY A 98 9.81 3.93 5.51
CA GLY A 98 10.61 5.01 4.94
C GLY A 98 9.79 5.99 4.08
N GLU A 99 10.47 6.69 3.17
CA GLU A 99 9.90 7.76 2.34
C GLU A 99 9.56 7.26 0.93
N GLY A 100 8.67 6.29 0.85
CA GLY A 100 8.18 5.78 -0.43
C GLY A 100 7.06 6.63 -1.05
N LEU A 101 6.63 6.26 -2.25
CA LEU A 101 5.53 6.92 -2.97
C LEU A 101 4.22 6.92 -2.17
N PHE A 102 4.04 5.94 -1.30
CA PHE A 102 2.82 5.81 -0.50
C PHE A 102 2.71 6.85 0.61
N GLU A 103 3.85 7.29 1.18
CA GLU A 103 3.91 8.25 2.29
C GLU A 103 4.04 9.70 1.85
N LEU A 104 4.53 9.93 0.64
CA LEU A 104 4.76 11.27 0.11
C LEU A 104 3.47 11.99 -0.26
N GLU A 105 3.52 13.32 -0.26
CA GLU A 105 2.41 14.22 -0.58
C GLU A 105 2.82 15.36 -1.52
N GLY A 106 1.82 16.05 -2.02
CA GLY A 106 1.98 17.29 -2.79
C GLY A 106 2.85 17.12 -4.04
N GLU A 107 3.69 18.09 -4.30
CA GLU A 107 4.53 18.13 -5.52
C GLU A 107 5.65 17.07 -5.48
N GLU A 108 6.12 16.68 -4.32
CA GLU A 108 7.13 15.62 -4.19
C GLU A 108 6.55 14.26 -4.60
N TRP A 109 5.35 13.93 -4.10
CA TRP A 109 4.60 12.76 -4.54
C TRP A 109 4.37 12.76 -6.05
N LYS A 110 3.90 13.89 -6.59
CA LYS A 110 3.63 14.04 -8.02
C LYS A 110 4.89 13.81 -8.85
N ARG A 111 6.01 14.40 -8.44
CA ARG A 111 7.30 14.22 -9.11
C ARG A 111 7.73 12.76 -9.14
N LYS A 112 7.77 12.08 -7.98
CA LYS A 112 8.13 10.66 -7.92
C LYS A 112 7.16 9.78 -8.71
N ARG A 113 5.85 10.04 -8.62
CA ARG A 113 4.85 9.30 -9.40
C ARG A 113 5.08 9.42 -10.90
N LEU A 114 5.30 10.62 -11.42
CA LEU A 114 5.57 10.84 -12.84
C LEU A 114 6.86 10.15 -13.29
N THR A 115 7.86 10.13 -12.43
CA THR A 115 9.12 9.41 -12.64
C THR A 115 8.91 7.90 -12.82
N MET A 116 8.05 7.31 -12.02
CA MET A 116 7.76 5.86 -12.06
C MET A 116 6.75 5.45 -13.14
N GLN A 117 5.91 6.37 -13.59
CA GLN A 117 4.79 6.08 -14.50
C GLN A 117 5.20 5.37 -15.81
N PRO A 118 6.36 5.68 -16.45
CA PRO A 118 6.79 4.99 -17.67
C PRO A 118 6.94 3.48 -17.52
N ALA A 119 7.29 2.99 -16.33
CA ALA A 119 7.43 1.55 -16.07
C ALA A 119 6.09 0.80 -16.08
N PHE A 120 4.98 1.50 -16.01
CA PHE A 120 3.62 0.94 -15.98
C PHE A 120 2.86 1.16 -17.29
N HIS A 121 3.56 1.44 -18.40
CA HIS A 121 2.92 1.50 -19.71
C HIS A 121 2.37 0.13 -20.11
N ARG A 122 1.33 0.14 -20.93
CA ARG A 122 0.60 -1.05 -21.37
C ARG A 122 1.53 -2.16 -21.87
N GLN A 123 2.50 -1.85 -22.71
CA GLN A 123 3.46 -2.83 -23.24
C GLN A 123 4.37 -3.44 -22.13
N ALA A 124 4.73 -2.66 -21.10
CA ALA A 124 5.48 -3.18 -19.96
C ALA A 124 4.62 -4.16 -19.17
N ILE A 125 3.35 -3.82 -18.93
CA ILE A 125 2.40 -4.68 -18.21
C ILE A 125 2.10 -5.96 -19.00
N GLU A 126 1.93 -5.89 -20.31
CA GLU A 126 1.70 -7.07 -21.17
C GLU A 126 2.86 -8.08 -21.08
N ARG A 127 4.10 -7.60 -21.01
CA ARG A 127 5.29 -8.47 -20.81
C ARG A 127 5.28 -9.18 -19.45
N LEU A 128 4.70 -8.58 -18.42
CA LEU A 128 4.61 -9.20 -17.10
C LEU A 128 3.70 -10.42 -17.08
N GLY A 129 2.73 -10.51 -17.99
CA GLY A 129 1.81 -11.67 -18.08
C GLY A 129 2.56 -12.99 -18.23
N ALA A 130 3.56 -13.05 -19.10
CA ALA A 130 4.36 -14.27 -19.31
C ALA A 130 5.15 -14.65 -18.04
N VAL A 131 5.74 -13.65 -17.36
CA VAL A 131 6.48 -13.86 -16.11
C VAL A 131 5.56 -14.37 -15.00
N ILE A 132 4.35 -13.82 -14.90
CA ILE A 132 3.35 -14.25 -13.91
C ILE A 132 2.98 -15.72 -14.16
N VAL A 133 2.65 -16.08 -15.39
CA VAL A 133 2.28 -17.47 -15.76
C VAL A 133 3.42 -18.43 -15.44
N GLU A 134 4.67 -18.10 -15.80
CA GLU A 134 5.83 -18.92 -15.49
C GLU A 134 5.97 -19.18 -13.97
N GLN A 135 5.86 -18.13 -13.14
CA GLN A 135 6.01 -18.27 -11.69
C GLN A 135 4.85 -19.04 -11.06
N VAL A 136 3.64 -18.90 -11.59
CA VAL A 136 2.47 -19.69 -11.17
C VAL A 136 2.68 -21.15 -11.50
N ASP A 137 3.10 -21.48 -12.72
CA ASP A 137 3.36 -22.87 -13.16
C ASP A 137 4.44 -23.54 -12.32
N LEU A 138 5.53 -22.83 -12.01
CA LEU A 138 6.58 -23.33 -11.11
C LEU A 138 6.03 -23.64 -9.72
N SER A 139 5.20 -22.76 -9.18
CA SER A 139 4.58 -22.94 -7.87
C SER A 139 3.60 -24.13 -7.86
N LEU A 140 2.77 -24.27 -8.90
CA LEU A 140 1.82 -25.37 -9.03
C LEU A 140 2.54 -26.73 -9.09
N ARG A 141 3.62 -26.83 -9.87
CA ARG A 141 4.44 -28.06 -9.91
C ARG A 141 5.01 -28.41 -8.54
N ALA A 142 5.60 -27.44 -7.84
CA ALA A 142 6.12 -27.66 -6.49
C ALA A 142 5.03 -28.09 -5.47
N TRP A 143 3.78 -27.65 -5.66
CA TRP A 143 2.68 -28.07 -4.81
C TRP A 143 2.18 -29.46 -5.16
N GLN A 144 2.16 -29.83 -6.43
CA GLN A 144 1.82 -31.19 -6.90
C GLN A 144 2.80 -32.24 -6.35
N ASP A 145 4.07 -31.90 -6.22
CA ASP A 145 5.10 -32.81 -5.68
C ASP A 145 4.87 -33.16 -4.18
N ASN A 146 4.04 -32.40 -3.47
CA ASN A 146 3.65 -32.70 -2.09
C ASN A 146 2.56 -33.81 -1.97
N GLY A 147 2.09 -34.35 -3.08
CA GLY A 147 1.07 -35.40 -3.15
C GLY A 147 -0.30 -34.95 -2.61
N ASP A 148 -1.07 -35.91 -2.07
CA ASP A 148 -2.43 -35.67 -1.57
C ASP A 148 -2.49 -35.08 -0.14
N ALA A 149 -1.37 -34.64 0.42
CA ALA A 149 -1.34 -34.05 1.75
C ALA A 149 -2.05 -32.70 1.76
N ALA A 150 -2.84 -32.44 2.81
CA ALA A 150 -3.47 -31.14 3.01
C ALA A 150 -2.39 -30.05 3.14
N LEU A 151 -2.47 -29.02 2.28
CA LEU A 151 -1.53 -27.91 2.22
C LEU A 151 -2.16 -26.64 2.80
N ASP A 152 -1.53 -26.02 3.81
CA ASP A 152 -1.84 -24.63 4.13
C ASP A 152 -1.29 -23.73 3.02
N ILE A 153 -2.17 -23.27 2.15
CA ILE A 153 -1.85 -22.52 0.96
C ILE A 153 -1.40 -21.06 1.24
N THR A 154 -1.60 -20.56 2.46
CA THR A 154 -1.32 -19.15 2.82
C THR A 154 0.14 -18.78 2.56
N ARG A 155 1.06 -19.60 3.09
CA ARG A 155 2.50 -19.37 2.97
C ARG A 155 3.01 -19.60 1.52
N PRO A 156 2.66 -20.69 0.85
CA PRO A 156 2.98 -20.90 -0.57
C PRO A 156 2.49 -19.79 -1.50
N LEU A 157 1.28 -19.28 -1.31
CA LEU A 157 0.76 -18.16 -2.10
C LEU A 157 1.54 -16.86 -1.85
N MET A 158 1.92 -16.60 -0.61
CA MET A 158 2.75 -15.43 -0.28
C MET A 158 4.13 -15.52 -0.95
N GLN A 159 4.78 -16.67 -0.92
CA GLN A 159 6.06 -16.91 -1.59
C GLN A 159 5.95 -16.76 -3.11
N MET A 160 4.92 -17.35 -3.71
CA MET A 160 4.62 -17.19 -5.13
C MET A 160 4.45 -15.71 -5.49
N THR A 161 3.69 -14.96 -4.69
CA THR A 161 3.46 -13.53 -4.93
C THR A 161 4.75 -12.71 -4.84
N ILE A 162 5.61 -12.99 -3.86
CA ILE A 162 6.94 -12.35 -3.73
C ILE A 162 7.79 -12.65 -4.98
N ASN A 163 7.81 -13.90 -5.44
CA ASN A 163 8.55 -14.29 -6.64
C ASN A 163 8.01 -13.60 -7.90
N VAL A 164 6.69 -13.56 -8.08
CA VAL A 164 6.03 -12.85 -9.18
C VAL A 164 6.44 -11.38 -9.19
N ILE A 165 6.30 -10.69 -8.06
CA ILE A 165 6.61 -9.26 -7.95
C ILE A 165 8.09 -9.00 -8.22
N SER A 166 9.00 -9.76 -7.63
CA SER A 166 10.44 -9.55 -7.81
C SER A 166 10.89 -9.83 -9.24
N LYS A 167 10.40 -10.90 -9.86
CA LYS A 167 10.66 -11.21 -11.28
C LYS A 167 10.06 -10.16 -12.21
N ALA A 168 8.84 -9.71 -11.93
CA ALA A 168 8.13 -8.73 -12.74
C ALA A 168 8.77 -7.34 -12.69
N LEU A 169 9.19 -6.90 -11.51
CA LEU A 169 9.71 -5.55 -11.31
C LEU A 169 11.24 -5.45 -11.44
N CYS A 170 11.94 -6.53 -11.12
CA CYS A 170 13.39 -6.54 -11.04
C CYS A 170 14.05 -7.61 -11.93
N ALA A 171 13.27 -8.39 -12.71
CA ALA A 171 13.72 -9.53 -13.52
C ALA A 171 14.56 -10.58 -12.74
N GLU A 172 14.55 -10.50 -11.42
CA GLU A 172 15.33 -11.36 -10.52
C GLU A 172 14.47 -11.91 -9.39
N THR A 173 14.93 -12.98 -8.77
CA THR A 173 14.35 -13.47 -7.51
C THR A 173 14.99 -12.75 -6.34
N VAL A 174 14.22 -12.49 -5.29
CA VAL A 174 14.75 -11.90 -4.07
C VAL A 174 15.84 -12.80 -3.50
N PRO A 175 17.07 -12.29 -3.27
CA PRO A 175 18.14 -13.10 -2.72
C PRO A 175 17.89 -13.46 -1.26
N GLY A 176 18.41 -14.61 -0.84
CA GLY A 176 18.35 -15.08 0.55
C GLY A 176 17.30 -16.16 0.77
N ASP A 177 17.02 -16.43 2.06
CA ASP A 177 16.04 -17.44 2.46
C ASP A 177 14.62 -16.92 2.34
N MET A 178 13.88 -17.42 1.35
CA MET A 178 12.49 -17.07 1.09
C MET A 178 11.59 -17.31 2.32
N ASN A 179 11.88 -18.28 3.16
CA ASN A 179 11.12 -18.51 4.38
C ASN A 179 11.29 -17.38 5.38
N GLN A 180 12.52 -16.87 5.55
CA GLN A 180 12.79 -15.74 6.44
C GLN A 180 12.15 -14.45 5.92
N ILE A 181 12.16 -14.24 4.61
CA ILE A 181 11.53 -13.07 3.98
C ILE A 181 10.02 -13.13 4.16
N THR A 182 9.41 -14.29 3.93
CA THR A 182 7.96 -14.52 4.12
C THR A 182 7.55 -14.31 5.58
N ASP A 183 8.34 -14.82 6.54
CA ASP A 183 8.11 -14.63 7.97
C ASP A 183 8.23 -13.16 8.36
N ALA A 184 9.24 -12.46 7.83
CA ALA A 184 9.43 -11.03 8.05
C ALA A 184 8.23 -10.23 7.53
N LEU A 185 7.79 -10.49 6.31
CA LEU A 185 6.62 -9.82 5.72
C LEU A 185 5.35 -10.09 6.53
N THR A 186 5.14 -11.34 6.95
CA THR A 186 3.99 -11.71 7.80
C THR A 186 4.00 -10.93 9.13
N ILE A 187 5.16 -10.78 9.75
CA ILE A 187 5.31 -10.00 10.98
C ILE A 187 5.02 -8.52 10.72
N ILE A 188 5.56 -7.96 9.65
CA ILE A 188 5.34 -6.55 9.28
C ILE A 188 3.84 -6.29 9.06
N MET A 189 3.15 -7.15 8.31
CA MET A 189 1.72 -7.00 8.04
C MET A 189 0.87 -7.11 9.30
N ARG A 190 1.04 -8.17 10.09
CA ARG A 190 0.21 -8.42 11.30
C ARG A 190 0.49 -7.45 12.43
N GLU A 191 1.76 -7.17 12.69
CA GLU A 191 2.16 -6.33 13.82
C GLU A 191 2.19 -4.86 13.46
N GLY A 192 2.49 -4.53 12.19
CA GLY A 192 2.47 -3.18 11.66
C GLY A 192 1.08 -2.57 11.73
N GLU A 193 0.06 -3.30 11.27
CA GLU A 193 -1.34 -2.87 11.35
C GLU A 193 -1.72 -2.44 12.77
N SER A 194 -1.42 -3.27 13.76
CA SER A 194 -1.71 -2.96 15.16
C SER A 194 -0.92 -1.76 15.71
N LEU A 195 0.31 -1.54 15.24
CA LEU A 195 1.10 -0.37 15.62
C LEU A 195 0.53 0.92 15.01
N LEU A 196 0.07 0.84 13.77
CA LEU A 196 -0.55 1.95 13.05
C LEU A 196 -1.87 2.38 13.71
N TRP A 197 -2.67 1.44 14.20
CA TRP A 197 -3.92 1.69 14.91
C TRP A 197 -3.73 2.07 16.38
N SER A 198 -2.51 2.11 16.90
CA SER A 198 -2.22 2.64 18.23
C SER A 198 -2.44 4.15 18.24
N LEU A 199 -3.66 4.56 18.59
CA LEU A 199 -4.14 5.95 18.57
C LEU A 199 -3.52 6.83 19.66
N ALA A 200 -2.77 6.28 20.60
CA ALA A 200 -2.18 7.04 21.69
C ALA A 200 -0.89 7.75 21.25
N PRO A 201 -0.88 9.08 21.09
CA PRO A 201 0.33 9.84 20.81
C PRO A 201 1.36 9.62 21.93
N GLY A 202 2.62 9.32 21.58
CA GLY A 202 3.72 9.17 22.55
C GLY A 202 3.97 7.75 23.06
N LEU A 203 2.97 6.84 23.07
CA LEU A 203 3.19 5.43 23.44
C LEU A 203 4.12 4.69 22.47
N HIS A 204 4.32 5.23 21.27
CA HIS A 204 5.23 4.64 20.29
C HIS A 204 6.71 4.83 20.65
N ALA A 205 7.04 5.69 21.60
CA ALA A 205 8.43 5.91 22.02
C ALA A 205 8.93 4.82 22.99
N LEU A 206 8.03 4.10 23.66
CA LEU A 206 8.40 3.10 24.65
C LEU A 206 8.98 1.83 24.01
N PRO A 207 10.14 1.34 24.44
CA PRO A 207 10.69 0.08 23.98
C PRO A 207 9.74 -1.07 24.36
N SER A 208 9.40 -1.93 23.39
CA SER A 208 8.58 -3.12 23.61
C SER A 208 9.11 -4.31 22.82
N PRO A 209 8.93 -5.56 23.33
CA PRO A 209 9.31 -6.76 22.60
C PRO A 209 8.69 -6.83 21.19
N ARG A 210 7.46 -6.35 21.05
CA ARG A 210 6.75 -6.26 19.77
C ARG A 210 7.48 -5.38 18.77
N ARG A 211 7.96 -4.21 19.18
CA ARG A 211 8.75 -3.32 18.32
C ARG A 211 10.11 -3.90 17.95
N ALA A 212 10.73 -4.60 18.87
CA ALA A 212 11.97 -5.30 18.58
C ALA A 212 11.75 -6.36 17.48
N LYS A 213 10.61 -7.08 17.55
CA LYS A 213 10.21 -8.06 16.53
C LYS A 213 9.98 -7.41 15.16
N ILE A 214 9.22 -6.30 15.12
CA ILE A 214 8.98 -5.55 13.87
C ILE A 214 10.30 -5.02 13.29
N ARG A 215 11.15 -4.38 14.10
CA ARG A 215 12.44 -3.87 13.64
C ARG A 215 13.35 -4.98 13.11
N LYS A 216 13.33 -6.17 13.71
CA LYS A 216 14.08 -7.32 13.19
C LYS A 216 13.53 -7.74 11.83
N ALA A 217 12.21 -7.82 11.69
CA ALA A 217 11.54 -8.17 10.44
C ALA A 217 11.84 -7.15 9.33
N LEU A 218 11.73 -5.83 9.61
CA LEU A 218 12.10 -4.78 8.67
C LEU A 218 13.55 -4.91 8.21
N ARG A 219 14.52 -5.11 9.12
CA ARG A 219 15.92 -5.29 8.74
C ARG A 219 16.16 -6.52 7.85
N THR A 220 15.41 -7.60 8.06
CA THR A 220 15.49 -8.79 7.20
C THR A 220 14.98 -8.48 5.81
N PHE A 221 13.86 -7.78 5.72
CA PHE A 221 13.25 -7.37 4.46
C PHE A 221 14.14 -6.35 3.72
N ASP A 222 14.58 -5.30 4.41
CA ASP A 222 15.49 -4.27 3.86
C ASP A 222 16.77 -4.90 3.31
N ARG A 223 17.38 -5.83 4.06
CA ARG A 223 18.59 -6.52 3.60
C ARG A 223 18.34 -7.23 2.28
N ALA A 224 17.23 -7.96 2.14
CA ALA A 224 16.89 -8.66 0.92
C ALA A 224 16.73 -7.69 -0.27
N ILE A 225 16.09 -6.54 -0.05
CA ILE A 225 15.95 -5.50 -1.07
C ILE A 225 17.29 -4.85 -1.43
N TYR A 226 18.12 -4.49 -0.43
CA TYR A 226 19.46 -3.92 -0.69
C TYR A 226 20.38 -4.89 -1.39
N ASP A 227 20.33 -6.18 -1.08
CA ASP A 227 21.12 -7.19 -1.76
C ASP A 227 20.67 -7.35 -3.23
N LEU A 228 19.36 -7.29 -3.50
CA LEU A 228 18.83 -7.28 -4.86
C LEU A 228 19.33 -6.04 -5.65
N ILE A 229 19.26 -4.85 -5.07
CA ILE A 229 19.76 -3.62 -5.70
C ILE A 229 21.27 -3.72 -5.94
N ARG A 230 22.04 -4.21 -4.96
CA ARG A 230 23.49 -4.36 -5.08
C ARG A 230 23.86 -5.33 -6.19
N ASN A 231 23.20 -6.48 -6.28
CA ASN A 231 23.41 -7.45 -7.35
C ASN A 231 23.16 -6.79 -8.71
N ARG A 232 22.09 -6.00 -8.82
CA ARG A 232 21.78 -5.26 -10.04
C ARG A 232 22.84 -4.24 -10.42
N LEU A 233 23.40 -3.51 -9.46
CA LEU A 233 24.45 -2.51 -9.72
C LEU A 233 25.76 -3.13 -10.18
N THR A 234 25.99 -4.40 -9.87
CA THR A 234 27.18 -5.17 -10.31
C THR A 234 26.93 -5.98 -11.59
N ASP A 235 25.68 -6.06 -12.06
CA ASP A 235 25.33 -6.78 -13.29
C ASP A 235 25.51 -5.90 -14.52
N GLU A 236 26.43 -6.27 -15.39
CA GLU A 236 26.74 -5.53 -16.64
C GLU A 236 25.68 -5.74 -17.74
N ARG A 237 24.77 -6.66 -17.57
CA ARG A 237 23.70 -6.92 -18.55
C ARG A 237 22.74 -5.73 -18.63
N ARG A 238 22.28 -5.43 -19.84
CA ARG A 238 21.24 -4.43 -20.04
C ARG A 238 19.88 -4.99 -19.63
N HIS A 239 19.21 -4.28 -18.72
CA HIS A 239 17.89 -4.63 -18.22
C HIS A 239 16.85 -3.58 -18.63
N GLU A 240 15.63 -4.03 -18.91
CA GLU A 240 14.51 -3.18 -19.31
C GLU A 240 13.32 -3.32 -18.32
N ASP A 241 13.64 -3.51 -17.05
CA ASP A 241 12.65 -3.66 -15.97
C ASP A 241 12.49 -2.35 -15.15
N LEU A 242 11.57 -2.38 -14.17
CA LEU A 242 11.30 -1.21 -13.33
C LEU A 242 12.55 -0.80 -12.54
N LEU A 243 13.32 -1.74 -12.00
CA LEU A 243 14.49 -1.42 -11.21
C LEU A 243 15.56 -0.72 -12.06
N ALA A 244 15.83 -1.21 -13.29
CA ALA A 244 16.72 -0.56 -14.22
C ALA A 244 16.27 0.86 -14.56
N LEU A 245 14.96 1.04 -14.79
CA LEU A 245 14.38 2.35 -15.04
C LEU A 245 14.59 3.29 -13.87
N LEU A 246 14.34 2.84 -12.64
CA LEU A 246 14.52 3.65 -11.44
C LEU A 246 16.00 4.03 -11.19
N LEU A 247 16.92 3.10 -11.42
CA LEU A 247 18.35 3.32 -11.24
C LEU A 247 18.95 4.27 -12.30
N THR A 248 18.35 4.35 -13.49
CA THR A 248 18.82 5.22 -14.59
C THR A 248 18.11 6.57 -14.66
N GLN A 249 17.08 6.77 -13.87
CA GLN A 249 16.33 8.01 -13.91
C GLN A 249 17.08 9.18 -13.29
N LYS A 250 16.87 10.33 -13.91
CA LYS A 250 17.32 11.61 -13.41
C LYS A 250 16.17 12.34 -12.74
N ASP A 251 16.46 12.99 -11.64
CA ASP A 251 15.50 13.89 -10.99
C ASP A 251 15.12 15.01 -11.98
N HIS A 252 13.82 15.17 -12.24
CA HIS A 252 13.31 16.17 -13.18
C HIS A 252 13.64 17.62 -12.79
N ALA A 253 13.90 17.87 -11.51
CA ALA A 253 14.21 19.22 -11.02
C ALA A 253 15.71 19.53 -11.04
N THR A 254 16.57 18.54 -10.76
CA THR A 254 18.02 18.73 -10.63
C THR A 254 18.80 18.19 -11.81
N GLY A 255 18.20 17.28 -12.60
CA GLY A 255 18.89 16.58 -13.68
C GLY A 255 19.91 15.54 -13.21
N GLU A 256 20.09 15.38 -11.90
CA GLU A 256 21.00 14.42 -11.32
C GLU A 256 20.37 13.02 -11.22
N PRO A 257 21.18 11.94 -11.22
CA PRO A 257 20.67 10.60 -10.99
C PRO A 257 19.94 10.54 -9.64
N VAL A 258 18.76 9.92 -9.61
CA VAL A 258 18.03 9.72 -8.35
C VAL A 258 18.86 8.79 -7.48
N SER A 259 19.26 9.26 -6.30
CA SER A 259 20.02 8.43 -5.36
C SER A 259 19.17 7.23 -4.94
N TRP A 260 19.64 6.02 -5.16
CA TRP A 260 18.98 4.78 -4.74
C TRP A 260 18.79 4.68 -3.21
N GLN A 261 19.49 5.51 -2.42
CA GLN A 261 19.27 5.62 -0.97
C GLN A 261 17.95 6.31 -0.62
N VAL A 262 17.32 6.94 -1.61
CA VAL A 262 16.05 7.69 -1.46
C VAL A 262 14.87 6.92 -2.12
N LEU A 263 15.14 5.81 -2.81
CA LEU A 263 14.14 4.89 -3.33
C LEU A 263 13.68 3.90 -2.26
#